data_32da40ee6091ca297cd8a8d258805658
#
_entry.id   32da40ee6091ca297cd8a8d258805658
#
_cell.length_a   1.000
_cell.length_b   1.000
_cell.length_c   1.000
_cell.angle_alpha   90.00
_cell.angle_beta   90.00
_cell.angle_gamma   90.00
#
_symmetry.space_group_name_H-M   'P 1'
#
loop_
_entity.id
_entity.type
_entity.pdbx_description
1 polymer ?
#
loop_
_entity_poly.entity_id
_entity_poly.type
_entity_poly.pdbx_seq_one_letter_code
_entity_poly.pdbx_strand_id
1 'polypeptide(L)'
;MANEEVSLMKKLAIVGSIIVILCIAIVLLTNKSQNDIIEVHDNPYGTDDLHPSTIEFLADENYQNIILPDDLQNKIESDEGTYAYFFSPTCQYCKAFTPVLMPIAEEYGVKIDQLNVLEFDLAWNDYGIKSTPTLIYFKNGEEVARIVGDAPKEVVHEFFQSTES
;
A
#
# COMPACT_ATOMS: atom_id res chain seq x y z
N MET A 1 14.02 56.24 -33.04
CA MET A 1 13.50 56.15 -31.67
C MET A 1 12.11 55.47 -31.61
N ALA A 2 11.07 55.93 -32.34
CA ALA A 2 9.75 55.26 -32.28
C ALA A 2 9.69 53.82 -32.74
N ASN A 3 10.49 53.40 -33.73
CA ASN A 3 10.51 52.02 -34.23
C ASN A 3 11.21 51.02 -33.28
N GLU A 4 12.15 51.47 -32.47
CA GLU A 4 12.84 50.60 -31.49
C GLU A 4 11.94 50.34 -30.27
N GLU A 5 11.18 51.32 -29.78
CA GLU A 5 10.23 51.11 -28.69
C GLU A 5 9.09 50.15 -29.07
N VAL A 6 8.57 50.28 -30.31
CA VAL A 6 7.52 49.36 -30.81
C VAL A 6 8.10 47.92 -30.97
N SER A 7 9.36 47.80 -31.37
CA SER A 7 10.02 46.48 -31.44
C SER A 7 10.23 45.87 -30.05
N LEU A 8 10.62 46.69 -29.08
CA LEU A 8 10.82 46.23 -27.69
C LEU A 8 9.48 45.79 -27.03
N MET A 9 8.41 46.57 -27.22
CA MET A 9 7.09 46.19 -26.72
C MET A 9 6.58 44.88 -27.33
N LYS A 10 6.78 44.68 -28.63
CA LYS A 10 6.43 43.40 -29.29
C LYS A 10 7.21 42.21 -28.71
N LYS A 11 8.52 42.36 -28.46
CA LYS A 11 9.35 41.32 -27.83
C LYS A 11 8.89 41.03 -26.40
N LEU A 12 8.58 42.03 -25.61
CA LEU A 12 8.05 41.87 -24.25
C LEU A 12 6.67 41.18 -24.23
N ALA A 13 5.79 41.51 -25.19
CA ALA A 13 4.50 40.86 -25.33
C ALA A 13 4.65 39.36 -25.71
N ILE A 14 5.60 39.03 -26.60
CA ILE A 14 5.88 37.64 -26.99
C ILE A 14 6.45 36.83 -25.81
N VAL A 15 7.40 37.41 -25.07
CA VAL A 15 7.96 36.76 -23.87
C VAL A 15 6.91 36.55 -22.79
N GLY A 16 6.06 37.56 -22.55
CA GLY A 16 4.93 37.46 -21.61
C GLY A 16 3.95 36.33 -21.99
N SER A 17 3.60 36.25 -23.30
CA SER A 17 2.72 35.16 -23.78
C SER A 17 3.33 33.77 -23.60
N ILE A 18 4.63 33.61 -23.83
CA ILE A 18 5.32 32.33 -23.66
C ILE A 18 5.31 31.92 -22.19
N ILE A 19 5.56 32.85 -21.26
CA ILE A 19 5.53 32.55 -19.82
C ILE A 19 4.12 32.12 -19.40
N VAL A 20 3.08 32.81 -19.85
CA VAL A 20 1.69 32.44 -19.54
C VAL A 20 1.35 31.05 -20.07
N ILE A 21 1.75 30.74 -21.31
CA ILE A 21 1.53 29.40 -21.91
C ILE A 21 2.27 28.33 -21.10
N LEU A 22 3.51 28.57 -20.68
CA LEU A 22 4.28 27.65 -19.85
C LEU A 22 3.62 27.43 -18.48
N CYS A 23 3.14 28.50 -17.84
CA CYS A 23 2.42 28.36 -16.57
C CYS A 23 1.13 27.55 -16.72
N ILE A 24 0.36 27.79 -17.78
CA ILE A 24 -0.84 27.01 -18.08
C ILE A 24 -0.48 25.55 -18.36
N ALA A 25 0.58 25.28 -19.12
CA ALA A 25 1.04 23.93 -19.39
C ALA A 25 1.48 23.20 -18.10
N ILE A 26 2.19 23.87 -17.21
CA ILE A 26 2.58 23.33 -15.90
C ILE A 26 1.34 23.01 -15.06
N VAL A 27 0.38 23.94 -14.98
CA VAL A 27 -0.89 23.72 -14.25
C VAL A 27 -1.69 22.56 -14.84
N LEU A 28 -1.75 22.43 -16.16
CA LEU A 28 -2.44 21.33 -16.82
C LEU A 28 -1.71 19.99 -16.62
N LEU A 29 -0.37 19.99 -16.59
CA LEU A 29 0.42 18.79 -16.31
C LEU A 29 0.33 18.38 -14.85
N THR A 30 0.34 19.34 -13.92
CA THR A 30 0.15 19.04 -12.49
C THR A 30 -1.29 18.58 -12.19
N ASN A 31 -2.30 19.19 -12.81
CA ASN A 31 -3.69 18.72 -12.68
C ASN A 31 -3.90 17.34 -13.33
N LYS A 32 -3.21 17.02 -14.42
CA LYS A 32 -3.30 15.69 -15.03
C LYS A 32 -2.67 14.61 -14.13
N SER A 33 -1.61 14.95 -13.41
CA SER A 33 -1.00 14.06 -12.41
C SER A 33 -1.87 13.88 -11.15
N GLN A 34 -2.82 14.78 -10.88
CA GLN A 34 -3.78 14.65 -9.78
C GLN A 34 -5.10 13.98 -10.20
N ASN A 35 -5.39 13.85 -11.51
CA ASN A 35 -6.60 13.20 -12.01
C ASN A 35 -6.43 11.71 -12.30
N ASP A 36 -5.24 11.14 -12.12
CA ASP A 36 -5.06 9.71 -11.89
C ASP A 36 -5.31 9.35 -10.40
N ILE A 37 -6.20 10.09 -9.72
CA ILE A 37 -6.83 9.61 -8.50
C ILE A 37 -7.68 8.43 -8.96
N ILE A 38 -7.16 7.21 -8.74
CA ILE A 38 -7.92 5.97 -8.66
C ILE A 38 -9.23 6.37 -7.99
N GLU A 39 -10.37 6.07 -8.62
CA GLU A 39 -11.67 6.31 -7.99
C GLU A 39 -11.65 5.54 -6.67
N VAL A 40 -11.43 6.27 -5.58
CA VAL A 40 -11.25 5.74 -4.22
C VAL A 40 -12.53 5.03 -3.75
N HIS A 41 -13.63 5.20 -4.48
CA HIS A 41 -14.93 4.60 -4.19
C HIS A 41 -15.01 3.07 -4.30
N ASP A 42 -14.05 2.40 -4.96
CA ASP A 42 -14.02 0.93 -5.09
C ASP A 42 -12.70 0.36 -4.57
N ASN A 43 -12.35 0.70 -3.32
CA ASN A 43 -11.16 0.19 -2.66
C ASN A 43 -11.52 -0.84 -1.57
N PRO A 44 -10.59 -1.74 -1.20
CA PRO A 44 -10.85 -2.82 -0.24
C PRO A 44 -11.05 -2.34 1.21
N TYR A 45 -10.82 -1.07 1.51
CA TYR A 45 -10.99 -0.50 2.86
C TYR A 45 -12.42 -0.02 3.14
N GLY A 46 -13.25 0.16 2.12
CA GLY A 46 -14.64 0.62 2.25
C GLY A 46 -14.78 2.09 2.72
N THR A 47 -13.72 2.88 2.60
CA THR A 47 -13.70 4.31 2.95
C THR A 47 -12.81 5.09 2.00
N ASP A 48 -13.15 6.36 1.77
CA ASP A 48 -12.32 7.30 0.98
C ASP A 48 -11.31 8.05 1.87
N ASP A 49 -11.46 7.96 3.19
CA ASP A 49 -10.58 8.61 4.17
C ASP A 49 -9.40 7.69 4.51
N LEU A 50 -8.46 7.60 3.58
CA LEU A 50 -7.26 6.78 3.69
C LEU A 50 -5.99 7.64 3.79
N HIS A 51 -5.00 7.13 4.49
CA HIS A 51 -3.68 7.75 4.52
C HIS A 51 -3.08 7.81 3.09
N PRO A 52 -2.42 8.91 2.68
CA PRO A 52 -1.84 9.04 1.35
C PRO A 52 -0.94 7.87 0.94
N SER A 53 -0.14 7.33 1.87
CA SER A 53 0.70 6.16 1.60
C SER A 53 -0.11 4.88 1.35
N THR A 54 -1.31 4.75 1.91
CA THR A 54 -2.22 3.62 1.63
C THR A 54 -2.77 3.73 0.22
N ILE A 55 -3.16 4.94 -0.20
CA ILE A 55 -3.65 5.20 -1.56
C ILE A 55 -2.60 4.81 -2.61
N GLU A 56 -1.33 5.13 -2.38
CA GLU A 56 -0.23 4.74 -3.27
C GLU A 56 -0.09 3.21 -3.41
N PHE A 57 -0.49 2.45 -2.40
CA PHE A 57 -0.40 0.99 -2.36
C PHE A 57 -1.61 0.27 -2.95
N LEU A 58 -2.71 0.96 -3.24
CA LEU A 58 -3.92 0.33 -3.83
C LEU A 58 -3.64 -0.34 -5.18
N ALA A 59 -2.68 0.16 -5.95
CA ALA A 59 -2.27 -0.39 -7.24
C ALA A 59 -1.11 -1.40 -7.17
N ASP A 60 -0.53 -1.65 -5.99
CA ASP A 60 0.59 -2.58 -5.84
C ASP A 60 0.08 -4.03 -5.83
N GLU A 61 0.56 -4.84 -6.80
CA GLU A 61 0.15 -6.24 -6.98
C GLU A 61 0.44 -7.13 -5.75
N ASN A 62 1.39 -6.74 -4.90
CA ASN A 62 1.72 -7.47 -3.68
C ASN A 62 0.74 -7.24 -2.54
N TYR A 63 -0.16 -6.25 -2.64
CA TYR A 63 -1.08 -5.85 -1.57
C TYR A 63 -2.55 -5.93 -2.00
N GLN A 64 -2.92 -7.03 -2.70
CA GLN A 64 -4.27 -7.22 -3.24
C GLN A 64 -5.20 -8.07 -2.35
N ASN A 65 -4.70 -8.59 -1.22
CA ASN A 65 -5.48 -9.41 -0.28
C ASN A 65 -5.80 -8.65 1.01
N ILE A 66 -6.20 -7.38 0.89
CA ILE A 66 -6.57 -6.57 2.05
C ILE A 66 -7.76 -7.18 2.77
N ILE A 67 -7.66 -7.26 4.09
CA ILE A 67 -8.74 -7.70 4.97
C ILE A 67 -9.05 -6.63 6.02
N LEU A 68 -10.34 -6.46 6.33
CA LEU A 68 -10.79 -5.57 7.40
C LEU A 68 -10.71 -6.28 8.76
N PRO A 69 -10.60 -5.54 9.88
CA PRO A 69 -10.46 -6.14 11.21
C PRO A 69 -11.57 -7.14 11.57
N ASP A 70 -12.83 -6.79 11.33
CA ASP A 70 -13.98 -7.66 11.64
C ASP A 70 -13.96 -8.95 10.80
N ASP A 71 -13.59 -8.86 9.53
CA ASP A 71 -13.48 -10.02 8.64
C ASP A 71 -12.31 -10.92 9.04
N LEU A 72 -11.18 -10.34 9.46
CA LEU A 72 -10.05 -11.11 9.96
C LEU A 72 -10.43 -11.83 11.26
N GLN A 73 -11.08 -11.13 12.20
CA GLN A 73 -11.55 -11.73 13.45
C GLN A 73 -12.50 -12.92 13.18
N ASN A 74 -13.47 -12.75 12.28
CA ASN A 74 -14.39 -13.81 11.89
C ASN A 74 -13.67 -15.04 11.29
N LYS A 75 -12.63 -14.81 10.47
CA LYS A 75 -11.81 -15.89 9.90
C LYS A 75 -11.00 -16.63 10.97
N ILE A 76 -10.41 -15.90 11.91
CA ILE A 76 -9.63 -16.49 13.00
C ILE A 76 -10.53 -17.36 13.90
N GLU A 77 -11.76 -16.93 14.16
CA GLU A 77 -12.74 -17.67 14.94
C GLU A 77 -13.30 -18.89 14.21
N SER A 78 -13.17 -18.96 12.89
CA SER A 78 -13.49 -20.15 12.12
C SER A 78 -12.46 -21.26 12.37
N ASP A 79 -12.86 -22.54 12.21
CA ASP A 79 -11.94 -23.68 12.37
C ASP A 79 -10.94 -23.79 11.21
N GLU A 80 -10.98 -22.91 10.23
CA GLU A 80 -10.07 -22.87 9.08
C GLU A 80 -8.76 -22.17 9.48
N GLY A 81 -7.63 -22.69 9.03
CA GLY A 81 -6.33 -22.04 9.22
C GLY A 81 -6.26 -20.69 8.49
N THR A 82 -5.84 -19.63 9.18
CA THR A 82 -5.76 -18.27 8.63
C THR A 82 -4.36 -17.71 8.76
N TYR A 83 -3.78 -17.26 7.64
CA TYR A 83 -2.51 -16.55 7.61
C TYR A 83 -2.80 -15.05 7.52
N ALA A 84 -2.47 -14.32 8.59
CA ALA A 84 -2.66 -12.87 8.69
C ALA A 84 -1.31 -12.15 8.64
N TYR A 85 -1.19 -11.21 7.72
CA TYR A 85 0.00 -10.40 7.52
C TYR A 85 -0.27 -8.94 7.91
N PHE A 86 0.37 -8.49 8.97
CA PHE A 86 0.25 -7.15 9.50
C PHE A 86 1.35 -6.26 8.91
N PHE A 87 0.96 -5.26 8.15
CA PHE A 87 1.87 -4.39 7.43
C PHE A 87 1.49 -2.91 7.56
N SER A 88 2.43 -2.04 7.19
CA SER A 88 2.18 -0.62 6.98
C SER A 88 2.81 -0.16 5.66
N PRO A 89 2.12 0.64 4.84
CA PRO A 89 2.69 1.24 3.62
C PRO A 89 3.92 2.11 3.87
N THR A 90 4.07 2.65 5.07
CA THR A 90 5.23 3.48 5.45
C THR A 90 6.43 2.65 5.95
N CYS A 91 6.26 1.35 6.15
CA CYS A 91 7.29 0.46 6.67
C CYS A 91 8.23 -0.03 5.57
N GLN A 92 9.51 0.30 5.64
CA GLN A 92 10.52 -0.14 4.65
C GLN A 92 10.76 -1.65 4.65
N TYR A 93 10.71 -2.29 5.83
CA TYR A 93 10.84 -3.75 5.95
C TYR A 93 9.65 -4.48 5.31
N CYS A 94 8.43 -3.90 5.36
CA CYS A 94 7.28 -4.43 4.64
C CYS A 94 7.51 -4.40 3.13
N LYS A 95 7.99 -3.27 2.60
CA LYS A 95 8.31 -3.11 1.17
C LYS A 95 9.37 -4.10 0.68
N ALA A 96 10.31 -4.49 1.53
CA ALA A 96 11.33 -5.47 1.21
C ALA A 96 10.81 -6.92 1.34
N PHE A 97 10.01 -7.20 2.37
CA PHE A 97 9.59 -8.55 2.71
C PHE A 97 8.38 -9.03 1.88
N THR A 98 7.39 -8.18 1.61
CA THR A 98 6.17 -8.60 0.91
C THR A 98 6.43 -9.21 -0.48
N PRO A 99 7.34 -8.66 -1.33
CA PRO A 99 7.70 -9.29 -2.61
C PRO A 99 8.42 -10.64 -2.48
N VAL A 100 8.93 -10.98 -1.29
CA VAL A 100 9.52 -12.29 -0.98
C VAL A 100 8.44 -13.24 -0.48
N LEU A 101 7.59 -12.76 0.42
CA LEU A 101 6.55 -13.54 1.08
C LEU A 101 5.46 -14.02 0.11
N MET A 102 4.92 -13.10 -0.71
CA MET A 102 3.74 -13.41 -1.54
C MET A 102 3.98 -14.50 -2.58
N PRO A 103 5.09 -14.52 -3.34
CA PRO A 103 5.38 -15.62 -4.26
C PRO A 103 5.57 -16.97 -3.55
N ILE A 104 6.19 -16.98 -2.37
CA ILE A 104 6.37 -18.23 -1.60
C ILE A 104 5.00 -18.73 -1.11
N ALA A 105 4.13 -17.85 -0.62
CA ALA A 105 2.78 -18.25 -0.22
C ALA A 105 2.00 -18.87 -1.39
N GLU A 106 2.16 -18.33 -2.61
CA GLU A 106 1.57 -18.88 -3.83
C GLU A 106 2.12 -20.30 -4.14
N GLU A 107 3.42 -20.53 -3.95
CA GLU A 107 4.03 -21.87 -4.12
C GLU A 107 3.39 -22.93 -3.20
N TYR A 108 2.99 -22.53 -1.99
CA TYR A 108 2.30 -23.40 -1.02
C TYR A 108 0.77 -23.40 -1.20
N GLY A 109 0.22 -22.65 -2.17
CA GLY A 109 -1.23 -22.52 -2.35
C GLY A 109 -1.93 -21.82 -1.18
N VAL A 110 -1.19 -21.03 -0.41
CA VAL A 110 -1.66 -20.34 0.79
C VAL A 110 -2.15 -18.92 0.43
N LYS A 111 -3.35 -18.58 0.88
CA LYS A 111 -3.83 -17.20 0.83
C LYS A 111 -3.41 -16.47 2.10
N ILE A 112 -2.71 -15.35 1.94
CA ILE A 112 -2.36 -14.45 3.04
C ILE A 112 -3.36 -13.30 3.06
N ASP A 113 -4.06 -13.12 4.17
CA ASP A 113 -4.92 -11.97 4.42
C ASP A 113 -4.07 -10.82 5.00
N GLN A 114 -4.15 -9.64 4.39
CA GLN A 114 -3.24 -8.51 4.65
C GLN A 114 -3.97 -7.41 5.41
N LEU A 115 -3.62 -7.17 6.68
CA LEU A 115 -4.19 -6.13 7.50
C LEU A 115 -3.22 -4.94 7.62
N ASN A 116 -3.69 -3.78 7.16
CA ASN A 116 -2.92 -2.54 7.20
C ASN A 116 -3.05 -1.86 8.57
N VAL A 117 -2.01 -1.96 9.39
CA VAL A 117 -2.00 -1.37 10.76
C VAL A 117 -1.82 0.15 10.77
N LEU A 118 -1.62 0.80 9.62
CA LEU A 118 -1.64 2.26 9.50
C LEU A 118 -3.08 2.79 9.49
N GLU A 119 -4.00 2.04 8.89
CA GLU A 119 -5.44 2.37 8.87
C GLU A 119 -6.17 1.80 10.09
N PHE A 120 -5.72 0.68 10.62
CA PHE A 120 -6.34 -0.05 11.70
C PHE A 120 -5.39 -0.18 12.90
N ASP A 121 -5.18 0.92 13.62
CA ASP A 121 -4.20 1.04 14.71
C ASP A 121 -4.52 0.15 15.92
N LEU A 122 -5.78 -0.19 16.17
CA LEU A 122 -6.18 -1.12 17.25
C LEU A 122 -5.54 -2.50 17.06
N ALA A 123 -5.27 -2.93 15.83
CA ALA A 123 -4.64 -4.21 15.53
C ALA A 123 -3.29 -4.42 16.22
N TRP A 124 -2.55 -3.35 16.52
CA TRP A 124 -1.31 -3.43 17.30
C TRP A 124 -1.52 -4.10 18.66
N ASN A 125 -2.60 -3.73 19.33
CA ASN A 125 -2.93 -4.27 20.66
C ASN A 125 -3.66 -5.60 20.54
N ASP A 126 -4.64 -5.71 19.66
CA ASP A 126 -5.54 -6.85 19.55
C ASP A 126 -4.78 -8.13 19.17
N TYR A 127 -3.76 -8.01 18.30
CA TYR A 127 -2.92 -9.14 17.86
C TYR A 127 -1.50 -9.12 18.46
N GLY A 128 -1.24 -8.23 19.44
CA GLY A 128 0.06 -8.13 20.10
C GLY A 128 1.22 -7.81 19.15
N ILE A 129 0.96 -7.03 18.08
CA ILE A 129 1.97 -6.64 17.09
C ILE A 129 2.99 -5.70 17.75
N LYS A 130 4.28 -6.02 17.63
CA LYS A 130 5.38 -5.21 18.19
C LYS A 130 6.13 -4.43 17.12
N SER A 131 6.12 -4.93 15.89
CA SER A 131 6.73 -4.29 14.72
C SER A 131 6.06 -4.81 13.44
N THR A 132 6.20 -4.06 12.35
CA THR A 132 5.84 -4.52 11.01
C THR A 132 7.09 -4.77 10.18
N PRO A 133 7.04 -5.75 9.26
CA PRO A 133 5.96 -6.70 9.05
C PRO A 133 5.84 -7.73 10.18
N THR A 134 4.66 -8.32 10.36
CA THR A 134 4.46 -9.53 11.17
C THR A 134 3.50 -10.45 10.41
N LEU A 135 3.88 -11.71 10.23
CA LEU A 135 3.04 -12.77 9.69
C LEU A 135 2.65 -13.71 10.83
N ILE A 136 1.36 -13.98 10.99
CA ILE A 136 0.84 -14.89 12.02
C ILE A 136 -0.03 -15.96 11.35
N TYR A 137 0.14 -17.20 11.79
CA TYR A 137 -0.78 -18.28 11.48
C TYR A 137 -1.67 -18.57 12.67
N PHE A 138 -2.98 -18.51 12.42
CA PHE A 138 -4.03 -18.86 13.38
C PHE A 138 -4.71 -20.17 12.97
N LYS A 139 -5.09 -20.98 13.96
CA LYS A 139 -5.87 -22.19 13.76
C LYS A 139 -6.77 -22.40 14.98
N ASN A 140 -8.05 -22.72 14.76
CA ASN A 140 -9.05 -22.91 15.82
C ASN A 140 -9.14 -21.72 16.78
N GLY A 141 -9.04 -20.50 16.28
CA GLY A 141 -9.11 -19.27 17.08
C GLY A 141 -7.83 -18.90 17.82
N GLU A 142 -6.77 -19.71 17.75
CA GLU A 142 -5.53 -19.50 18.49
C GLU A 142 -4.35 -19.22 17.56
N GLU A 143 -3.42 -18.41 18.02
CA GLU A 143 -2.15 -18.23 17.33
C GLU A 143 -1.27 -19.47 17.48
N VAL A 144 -0.82 -20.02 16.35
CA VAL A 144 0.04 -21.21 16.29
C VAL A 144 1.50 -20.84 16.10
N ALA A 145 1.78 -19.89 15.20
CA ALA A 145 3.14 -19.49 14.85
C ALA A 145 3.18 -18.05 14.34
N ARG A 146 4.33 -17.38 14.48
CA ARG A 146 4.56 -16.04 13.89
C ARG A 146 5.97 -15.82 13.40
N ILE A 147 6.10 -14.98 12.38
CA ILE A 147 7.35 -14.33 11.96
C ILE A 147 7.23 -12.85 12.28
N VAL A 148 8.22 -12.26 12.93
CA VAL A 148 8.29 -10.84 13.26
C VAL A 148 9.46 -10.19 12.53
N GLY A 149 9.19 -9.13 11.78
CA GLY A 149 10.18 -8.48 10.92
C GLY A 149 10.31 -9.17 9.56
N ASP A 150 11.20 -8.67 8.73
CA ASP A 150 11.61 -9.34 7.49
C ASP A 150 12.39 -10.61 7.80
N ALA A 151 12.24 -11.61 6.96
CA ALA A 151 12.87 -12.92 7.14
C ALA A 151 13.44 -13.44 5.82
N PRO A 152 14.55 -14.23 5.87
CA PRO A 152 15.05 -14.94 4.70
C PRO A 152 14.02 -15.91 4.14
N LYS A 153 14.13 -16.21 2.82
CA LYS A 153 13.21 -17.14 2.13
C LYS A 153 13.12 -18.51 2.83
N GLU A 154 14.24 -19.00 3.32
CA GLU A 154 14.35 -20.30 4.00
C GLU A 154 13.44 -20.32 5.25
N VAL A 155 13.40 -19.24 6.02
CA VAL A 155 12.54 -19.13 7.21
C VAL A 155 11.06 -19.07 6.82
N VAL A 156 10.73 -18.42 5.71
CA VAL A 156 9.36 -18.39 5.18
C VAL A 156 8.91 -19.76 4.72
N HIS A 157 9.78 -20.52 4.02
CA HIS A 157 9.50 -21.90 3.63
C HIS A 157 9.31 -22.81 4.87
N GLU A 158 10.19 -22.72 5.86
CA GLU A 158 10.07 -23.49 7.11
C GLU A 158 8.77 -23.14 7.86
N PHE A 159 8.37 -21.88 7.86
CA PHE A 159 7.12 -21.44 8.48
C PHE A 159 5.92 -22.13 7.82
N PHE A 160 5.78 -22.07 6.50
CA PHE A 160 4.67 -22.72 5.81
C PHE A 160 4.69 -24.25 5.97
N GLN A 161 5.85 -24.90 5.85
CA GLN A 161 5.97 -26.34 6.08
C GLN A 161 5.52 -26.77 7.48
N SER A 162 5.81 -25.95 8.49
CA SER A 162 5.42 -26.24 9.88
C SER A 162 3.94 -26.02 10.17
N THR A 163 3.25 -25.25 9.33
CA THR A 163 1.84 -24.84 9.52
C THR A 163 0.86 -25.60 8.61
N GLU A 164 1.35 -26.35 7.60
CA GLU A 164 0.54 -27.20 6.71
C GLU A 164 0.01 -28.50 7.37
N SER A 165 0.28 -28.73 8.65
CA SER A 165 0.02 -30.01 9.33
C SER A 165 -1.34 -30.06 10.03
#